data_ed94a64338c2c04c8c027f0f684a56af
#
_entry.id   ed94a64338c2c04c8c027f0f684a56af
#
_cell.length_a   1.000
_cell.length_b   1.000
_cell.length_c   1.000
_cell.angle_alpha   90.00
_cell.angle_beta   90.00
_cell.angle_gamma   90.00
#
_symmetry.space_group_name_H-M   'P 1'
#
loop_
_entity.id
_entity.type
_entity.pdbx_description
1 polymer ?
#
loop_
_entity_poly.entity_id
_entity_poly.type
_entity_poly.pdbx_seq_one_letter_code
_entity_poly.pdbx_strand_id
1 'polypeptide(L)'
;NPNVHLTCHQRGRPEWRDDLNAFVPGANLPVGMAVAGAANGALTLAAALAEGQATATAQIEALGYTPTKTDIPRAEDEPSTSQAFWHVGESRKRAWLDLQNDVTVKDVKLSYREGFRSVEHLKRYTTLGMATDQGKTANIPGLAIMAECTGKTIPETGTTIFRPPYTPIPMGALAGRSRGTD
;
A
#
# COMPACT_ATOMS: atom_id res chain seq x y z
N ASN A 1 -0.33 -3.78 4.43
CA ASN A 1 0.29 -3.18 3.25
C ASN A 1 0.78 -1.76 3.58
N PRO A 2 2.03 -1.42 3.25
CA PRO A 2 2.53 -0.06 3.43
C PRO A 2 1.66 1.00 2.77
N ASN A 3 1.58 2.19 3.38
CA ASN A 3 0.84 3.33 2.85
C ASN A 3 1.68 4.08 1.80
N VAL A 4 1.69 3.60 0.58
CA VAL A 4 2.52 4.12 -0.51
C VAL A 4 1.82 5.11 -1.43
N HIS A 5 0.57 5.50 -1.12
CA HIS A 5 -0.25 6.32 -2.02
C HIS A 5 0.36 7.69 -2.34
N LEU A 6 1.02 8.34 -1.38
CA LEU A 6 1.68 9.64 -1.61
C LEU A 6 2.88 9.53 -2.55
N THR A 7 3.55 8.37 -2.60
CA THR A 7 4.69 8.14 -3.49
C THR A 7 4.29 7.89 -4.94
N CYS A 8 2.99 7.63 -5.19
CA CYS A 8 2.46 7.42 -6.53
C CYS A 8 2.13 8.71 -7.28
N HIS A 9 2.28 9.88 -6.65
CA HIS A 9 2.21 11.16 -7.33
C HIS A 9 3.34 11.28 -8.36
N GLN A 10 3.15 12.07 -9.39
CA GLN A 10 4.12 12.24 -10.47
C GLN A 10 4.49 10.91 -11.19
N ARG A 11 3.54 9.97 -11.26
CA ARG A 11 3.68 8.67 -11.92
C ARG A 11 4.65 7.70 -11.22
N GLY A 12 4.97 7.90 -9.94
CA GLY A 12 5.68 6.91 -9.13
C GLY A 12 4.91 5.59 -9.10
N ARG A 13 5.63 4.48 -9.13
CA ARG A 13 5.04 3.14 -9.01
C ARG A 13 5.66 2.42 -7.82
N PRO A 14 4.84 1.79 -6.98
CA PRO A 14 5.37 0.95 -5.91
C PRO A 14 6.03 -0.30 -6.49
N GLU A 15 7.03 -0.80 -5.77
CA GLU A 15 7.78 -2.00 -6.10
C GLU A 15 7.44 -3.13 -5.13
N TRP A 16 7.38 -4.34 -5.64
CA TRP A 16 7.09 -5.51 -4.83
C TRP A 16 8.34 -6.00 -4.09
N ARG A 17 8.17 -6.32 -2.82
CA ARG A 17 9.20 -6.94 -1.97
C ARG A 17 8.72 -8.33 -1.54
N ASP A 18 9.38 -9.37 -2.03
CA ASP A 18 9.01 -10.78 -1.73
C ASP A 18 9.19 -11.12 -0.25
N ASP A 19 10.22 -10.58 0.39
CA ASP A 19 10.48 -10.78 1.81
C ASP A 19 9.41 -10.17 2.73
N LEU A 20 8.70 -9.16 2.25
CA LEU A 20 7.62 -8.49 2.98
C LEU A 20 6.22 -8.92 2.51
N ASN A 21 6.12 -9.59 1.36
CA ASN A 21 4.85 -9.84 0.68
C ASN A 21 4.00 -8.57 0.52
N ALA A 22 4.64 -7.46 0.18
CA ALA A 22 4.03 -6.15 0.12
C ALA A 22 4.68 -5.25 -0.93
N PHE A 23 3.93 -4.24 -1.37
CA PHE A 23 4.48 -3.16 -2.16
C PHE A 23 5.06 -2.08 -1.25
N VAL A 24 6.25 -1.62 -1.59
CA VAL A 24 6.95 -0.49 -0.98
C VAL A 24 7.12 0.64 -2.00
N PRO A 25 7.50 1.85 -1.59
CA PRO A 25 7.80 2.91 -2.54
C PRO A 25 8.86 2.50 -3.56
N GLY A 26 8.64 2.82 -4.82
CA GLY A 26 9.66 2.64 -5.86
C GLY A 26 10.71 3.75 -5.83
N ALA A 27 11.73 3.60 -6.68
CA ALA A 27 12.86 4.52 -6.74
C ALA A 27 12.49 5.96 -7.13
N ASN A 28 11.41 6.14 -7.90
CA ASN A 28 11.00 7.45 -8.41
C ASN A 28 10.02 8.14 -7.43
N LEU A 29 10.58 8.76 -6.41
CA LEU A 29 9.80 9.59 -5.48
C LEU A 29 9.59 11.01 -6.01
N PRO A 30 8.50 11.68 -5.62
CA PRO A 30 8.34 13.11 -5.85
C PRO A 30 9.52 13.92 -5.28
N VAL A 31 9.90 14.99 -5.96
CA VAL A 31 10.98 15.87 -5.52
C VAL A 31 10.72 16.40 -4.11
N GLY A 32 11.70 16.30 -3.23
CA GLY A 32 11.59 16.71 -1.84
C GLY A 32 10.86 15.72 -0.93
N MET A 33 10.55 14.53 -1.43
CA MET A 33 9.93 13.46 -0.64
C MET A 33 10.96 12.40 -0.27
N ALA A 34 10.93 11.97 0.97
CA ALA A 34 11.59 10.76 1.45
C ALA A 34 10.58 9.89 2.21
N VAL A 35 10.83 8.60 2.27
CA VAL A 35 9.97 7.65 2.96
C VAL A 35 10.80 6.85 3.95
N ALA A 36 10.26 6.62 5.12
CA ALA A 36 10.92 5.86 6.19
C ALA A 36 9.93 5.02 6.99
N GLY A 37 10.44 4.08 7.75
CA GLY A 37 9.67 3.23 8.64
C GLY A 37 8.82 2.20 7.89
N ALA A 38 7.68 1.82 8.45
CA ALA A 38 6.82 0.79 7.89
C ALA A 38 6.34 1.11 6.46
N ALA A 39 6.23 2.37 6.09
CA ALA A 39 5.90 2.77 4.73
C ALA A 39 7.01 2.40 3.72
N ASN A 40 8.26 2.31 4.16
CA ASN A 40 9.41 1.88 3.37
C ASN A 40 9.79 0.40 3.59
N GLY A 41 9.01 -0.31 4.40
CA GLY A 41 9.23 -1.73 4.67
C GLY A 41 10.05 -2.03 5.93
N ALA A 42 10.43 -1.03 6.72
CA ALA A 42 11.03 -1.23 8.04
C ALA A 42 9.91 -1.55 9.05
N LEU A 43 9.61 -2.83 9.23
CA LEU A 43 8.42 -3.27 9.98
C LEU A 43 8.66 -3.43 11.48
N THR A 44 9.93 -3.53 11.95
CA THR A 44 10.25 -3.57 13.38
C THR A 44 10.38 -2.16 13.94
N LEU A 45 10.09 -1.99 15.23
CA LEU A 45 10.22 -0.68 15.86
C LEU A 45 11.66 -0.17 15.83
N ALA A 46 12.64 -1.04 16.09
CA ALA A 46 14.06 -0.68 16.05
C ALA A 46 14.46 -0.20 14.65
N ALA A 47 14.10 -0.94 13.59
CA ALA A 47 14.42 -0.55 12.22
C ALA A 47 13.72 0.76 11.81
N ALA A 48 12.45 0.92 12.17
CA ALA A 48 11.68 2.13 11.86
C ALA A 48 12.26 3.39 12.52
N LEU A 49 12.69 3.28 13.77
CA LEU A 49 13.34 4.39 14.49
C LEU A 49 14.70 4.76 13.87
N ALA A 50 15.53 3.75 13.58
CA ALA A 50 16.85 3.97 12.96
C ALA A 50 16.73 4.60 11.57
N GLU A 51 15.84 4.06 10.74
CA GLU A 51 15.61 4.57 9.38
C GLU A 51 15.01 5.98 9.41
N GLY A 52 14.06 6.24 10.32
CA GLY A 52 13.46 7.57 10.49
C GLY A 52 14.52 8.62 10.84
N GLN A 53 15.42 8.32 11.78
CA GLN A 53 16.53 9.22 12.14
C GLN A 53 17.48 9.44 10.95
N ALA A 54 17.92 8.36 10.31
CA ALA A 54 18.84 8.45 9.17
C ALA A 54 18.23 9.28 8.02
N THR A 55 16.98 9.03 7.69
CA THR A 55 16.25 9.76 6.63
C THR A 55 16.08 11.23 6.99
N ALA A 56 15.69 11.56 8.22
CA ALA A 56 15.56 12.95 8.67
C ALA A 56 16.90 13.68 8.62
N THR A 57 17.98 13.06 9.09
CA THR A 57 19.35 13.59 9.02
C THR A 57 19.73 13.93 7.58
N ALA A 58 19.57 12.97 6.67
CA ALA A 58 19.90 13.17 5.26
C ALA A 58 19.08 14.31 4.60
N GLN A 59 17.79 14.44 4.96
CA GLN A 59 16.96 15.53 4.45
C GLN A 59 17.37 16.90 4.99
N ILE A 60 17.75 16.99 6.27
CA ILE A 60 18.25 18.23 6.88
C ILE A 60 19.55 18.69 6.19
N GLU A 61 20.47 17.75 5.94
CA GLU A 61 21.72 18.00 5.21
C GLU A 61 21.47 18.43 3.77
N ALA A 62 20.55 17.77 3.07
CA ALA A 62 20.17 18.11 1.71
C ALA A 62 19.56 19.52 1.59
N LEU A 63 18.93 20.00 2.65
CA LEU A 63 18.42 21.38 2.75
C LEU A 63 19.50 22.41 3.14
N GLY A 64 20.75 22.00 3.34
CA GLY A 64 21.87 22.87 3.71
C GLY A 64 21.97 23.20 5.20
N TYR A 65 21.29 22.47 6.06
CA TYR A 65 21.36 22.63 7.50
C TYR A 65 22.25 21.57 8.15
N THR A 66 22.78 21.87 9.32
CA THR A 66 23.51 20.89 10.13
C THR A 66 22.56 20.19 11.06
N PRO A 67 22.41 18.84 10.97
CA PRO A 67 21.52 18.13 11.86
C PRO A 67 22.02 18.12 13.29
N THR A 68 21.13 18.31 14.25
CA THR A 68 21.43 18.16 15.67
C THR A 68 21.43 16.67 16.01
N LYS A 69 22.46 16.20 16.70
CA LYS A 69 22.52 14.83 17.20
C LYS A 69 21.37 14.62 18.20
N THR A 70 20.48 13.69 17.89
CA THR A 70 19.35 13.32 18.76
C THR A 70 19.50 11.86 19.14
N ASP A 71 19.36 11.54 20.41
CA ASP A 71 19.31 10.16 20.86
C ASP A 71 17.94 9.59 20.54
N ILE A 72 17.94 8.45 19.85
CA ILE A 72 16.70 7.70 19.59
C ILE A 72 16.43 6.73 20.73
N PRO A 73 15.16 6.51 21.07
CA PRO A 73 14.77 5.47 22.01
C PRO A 73 15.29 4.10 21.57
N ARG A 74 15.78 3.33 22.51
CA ARG A 74 16.18 1.94 22.23
C ARG A 74 14.92 1.08 22.12
N ALA A 75 14.88 0.25 21.09
CA ALA A 75 13.90 -0.79 20.93
C ALA A 75 14.64 -2.11 20.67
N GLU A 76 14.08 -3.20 21.16
CA GLU A 76 14.58 -4.54 20.86
C GLU A 76 14.28 -4.86 19.39
N ASP A 77 15.19 -5.59 18.76
CA ASP A 77 14.97 -6.07 17.41
C ASP A 77 14.09 -7.33 17.46
N GLU A 78 12.92 -7.25 16.86
CA GLU A 78 11.96 -8.33 16.83
C GLU A 78 11.98 -9.00 15.45
N PRO A 79 11.92 -10.35 15.36
CA PRO A 79 11.82 -11.00 14.06
C PRO A 79 10.49 -10.63 13.39
N SER A 80 10.59 -10.04 12.21
CA SER A 80 9.43 -9.71 11.37
C SER A 80 9.45 -10.57 10.13
N THR A 81 8.69 -11.66 10.15
CA THR A 81 8.51 -12.55 8.98
C THR A 81 7.07 -12.47 8.51
N SER A 82 6.89 -12.34 7.21
CA SER A 82 5.58 -12.36 6.55
C SER A 82 5.47 -13.59 5.67
N GLN A 83 4.37 -14.34 5.82
CA GLN A 83 4.04 -15.44 4.91
C GLN A 83 2.82 -15.07 4.07
N ALA A 84 2.92 -15.32 2.77
CA ALA A 84 1.81 -15.11 1.86
C ALA A 84 0.69 -16.12 2.12
N PHE A 85 -0.51 -15.62 2.39
CA PHE A 85 -1.71 -16.42 2.55
C PHE A 85 -2.92 -15.66 1.99
N TRP A 86 -3.19 -15.87 0.71
CA TRP A 86 -4.17 -15.06 0.00
C TRP A 86 -5.61 -15.55 0.15
N HIS A 87 -5.81 -16.86 0.19
CA HIS A 87 -7.10 -17.50 0.44
C HIS A 87 -6.95 -18.98 0.81
N VAL A 88 -7.98 -19.56 1.38
CA VAL A 88 -8.05 -20.99 1.66
C VAL A 88 -8.55 -21.71 0.40
N GLY A 89 -7.62 -22.22 -0.42
CA GLY A 89 -7.93 -22.82 -1.73
C GLY A 89 -8.88 -24.01 -1.67
N GLU A 90 -8.80 -24.84 -0.61
CA GLU A 90 -9.63 -26.04 -0.40
C GLU A 90 -11.03 -25.73 0.16
N SER A 91 -11.28 -24.50 0.57
CA SER A 91 -12.57 -24.12 1.13
C SER A 91 -13.68 -24.18 0.07
N ARG A 92 -14.74 -24.92 0.36
CA ARG A 92 -15.95 -24.94 -0.47
C ARG A 92 -16.87 -23.74 -0.23
N LYS A 93 -16.60 -22.95 0.82
CA LYS A 93 -17.35 -21.75 1.16
C LYS A 93 -16.85 -20.54 0.36
N ARG A 94 -17.53 -19.40 0.52
CA ARG A 94 -17.11 -18.15 -0.11
C ARG A 94 -15.79 -17.67 0.51
N ALA A 95 -14.81 -17.41 -0.33
CA ALA A 95 -13.55 -16.78 0.07
C ALA A 95 -13.64 -15.29 -0.26
N TRP A 96 -13.91 -14.48 0.75
CA TRP A 96 -14.07 -13.04 0.64
C TRP A 96 -12.72 -12.35 0.48
N LEU A 97 -12.63 -11.39 -0.42
CA LEU A 97 -11.47 -10.53 -0.65
C LEU A 97 -11.77 -9.10 -0.22
N ASP A 98 -12.89 -8.54 -0.68
CA ASP A 98 -13.35 -7.22 -0.34
C ASP A 98 -14.68 -7.32 0.41
N LEU A 99 -14.65 -6.99 1.71
CA LEU A 99 -15.82 -7.08 2.57
C LEU A 99 -16.75 -5.86 2.43
N GLN A 100 -16.28 -4.77 1.82
CA GLN A 100 -17.08 -3.56 1.63
C GLN A 100 -17.90 -3.64 0.34
N ASN A 101 -17.38 -4.32 -0.68
CA ASN A 101 -18.05 -4.50 -1.98
C ASN A 101 -18.42 -5.95 -2.26
N ASP A 102 -18.36 -6.83 -1.27
CA ASP A 102 -18.74 -8.24 -1.36
C ASP A 102 -18.01 -9.02 -2.48
N VAL A 103 -16.77 -8.62 -2.80
CA VAL A 103 -15.98 -9.31 -3.83
C VAL A 103 -15.30 -10.55 -3.28
N THR A 104 -15.42 -11.65 -4.00
CA THR A 104 -14.87 -12.97 -3.65
C THR A 104 -13.81 -13.43 -4.63
N VAL A 105 -13.08 -14.50 -4.27
CA VAL A 105 -12.17 -15.21 -5.20
C VAL A 105 -12.89 -15.67 -6.46
N LYS A 106 -14.17 -16.06 -6.34
CA LYS A 106 -14.98 -16.48 -7.52
C LYS A 106 -15.18 -15.33 -8.51
N ASP A 107 -15.34 -14.10 -8.02
CA ASP A 107 -15.55 -12.93 -8.87
C ASP A 107 -14.25 -12.59 -9.62
N VAL A 108 -13.08 -12.72 -8.98
CA VAL A 108 -11.79 -12.57 -9.67
C VAL A 108 -11.62 -13.63 -10.76
N LYS A 109 -11.92 -14.90 -10.45
CA LYS A 109 -11.85 -15.99 -11.44
C LYS A 109 -12.88 -15.82 -12.57
N LEU A 110 -14.05 -15.27 -12.28
CA LEU A 110 -15.04 -14.91 -13.29
C LEU A 110 -14.53 -13.80 -14.20
N SER A 111 -14.01 -12.71 -13.63
CA SER A 111 -13.40 -11.61 -14.36
C SER A 111 -12.32 -12.12 -15.35
N TYR A 112 -11.44 -13.01 -14.89
CA TYR A 112 -10.44 -13.62 -15.74
C TYR A 112 -11.03 -14.42 -16.92
N ARG A 113 -12.07 -15.23 -16.68
CA ARG A 113 -12.75 -16.01 -17.73
C ARG A 113 -13.46 -15.13 -18.75
N GLU A 114 -13.99 -14.00 -18.31
CA GLU A 114 -14.63 -12.98 -19.15
C GLU A 114 -13.59 -12.13 -19.95
N GLY A 115 -12.28 -12.42 -19.79
CA GLY A 115 -11.20 -11.76 -20.53
C GLY A 115 -10.60 -10.54 -19.87
N PHE A 116 -11.04 -10.15 -18.68
CA PHE A 116 -10.48 -9.02 -17.92
C PHE A 116 -9.26 -9.46 -17.11
N ARG A 117 -8.10 -9.44 -17.73
CA ARG A 117 -6.87 -10.02 -17.19
C ARG A 117 -5.96 -9.01 -16.47
N SER A 118 -6.21 -7.72 -16.60
CA SER A 118 -5.46 -6.68 -15.87
C SER A 118 -6.15 -6.33 -14.55
N VAL A 119 -5.38 -5.97 -13.55
CA VAL A 119 -5.91 -5.54 -12.23
C VAL A 119 -6.80 -4.30 -12.35
N GLU A 120 -6.52 -3.42 -13.29
CA GLU A 120 -7.34 -2.24 -13.54
C GLU A 120 -8.73 -2.59 -14.12
N HIS A 121 -8.82 -3.60 -14.98
CA HIS A 121 -10.09 -4.11 -15.48
C HIS A 121 -10.81 -4.93 -14.41
N LEU A 122 -10.10 -5.80 -13.69
CA LEU A 122 -10.65 -6.53 -12.55
C LEU A 122 -11.33 -5.58 -11.57
N LYS A 123 -10.64 -4.50 -11.18
CA LYS A 123 -11.16 -3.49 -10.27
C LYS A 123 -12.49 -2.91 -10.76
N ARG A 124 -12.59 -2.56 -12.04
CA ARG A 124 -13.82 -1.97 -12.61
C ARG A 124 -14.94 -2.97 -12.82
N TYR A 125 -14.59 -4.21 -13.14
CA TYR A 125 -15.56 -5.29 -13.32
C TYR A 125 -16.19 -5.73 -12.00
N THR A 126 -15.41 -5.83 -10.94
CA THR A 126 -15.84 -6.38 -9.64
C THR A 126 -16.07 -5.33 -8.55
N THR A 127 -15.71 -4.08 -8.78
CA THR A 127 -15.63 -3.01 -7.76
C THR A 127 -14.59 -3.26 -6.65
N LEU A 128 -13.68 -4.23 -6.82
CA LEU A 128 -12.62 -4.55 -5.88
C LEU A 128 -11.82 -3.29 -5.51
N GLY A 129 -11.74 -2.97 -4.22
CA GLY A 129 -10.97 -1.84 -3.72
C GLY A 129 -11.50 -0.46 -4.11
N MET A 130 -12.77 -0.34 -4.48
CA MET A 130 -13.40 0.93 -4.83
C MET A 130 -14.17 1.58 -3.66
N ALA A 131 -14.27 0.91 -2.53
CA ALA A 131 -14.93 1.45 -1.35
C ALA A 131 -14.03 2.42 -0.56
N THR A 132 -14.51 2.87 0.60
CA THR A 132 -13.85 3.90 1.41
C THR A 132 -12.45 3.55 1.89
N ASP A 133 -12.14 2.26 2.04
CA ASP A 133 -10.78 1.80 2.37
C ASP A 133 -9.81 1.83 1.17
N GLN A 134 -10.30 2.09 -0.03
CA GLN A 134 -9.52 2.13 -1.27
C GLN A 134 -8.64 0.89 -1.48
N GLY A 135 -9.14 -0.27 -1.06
CA GLY A 135 -8.47 -1.56 -1.25
C GLY A 135 -7.29 -1.82 -0.34
N LYS A 136 -7.17 -1.13 0.80
CA LYS A 136 -6.07 -1.36 1.76
C LYS A 136 -5.94 -2.82 2.19
N THR A 137 -7.06 -3.52 2.33
CA THR A 137 -7.10 -4.93 2.72
C THR A 137 -7.28 -5.88 1.54
N ALA A 138 -7.96 -5.45 0.47
CA ALA A 138 -8.42 -6.31 -0.61
C ALA A 138 -7.51 -6.32 -1.85
N ASN A 139 -6.75 -5.25 -2.11
CA ASN A 139 -6.00 -5.12 -3.37
C ASN A 139 -4.94 -6.21 -3.52
N ILE A 140 -4.09 -6.47 -2.52
CA ILE A 140 -3.04 -7.49 -2.66
C ILE A 140 -3.62 -8.89 -2.83
N PRO A 141 -4.54 -9.38 -1.98
CA PRO A 141 -5.16 -10.68 -2.21
C PRO A 141 -5.83 -10.78 -3.58
N GLY A 142 -6.53 -9.74 -4.03
CA GLY A 142 -7.19 -9.74 -5.34
C GLY A 142 -6.20 -9.85 -6.51
N LEU A 143 -5.10 -9.09 -6.48
CA LEU A 143 -4.09 -9.19 -7.53
C LEU A 143 -3.31 -10.51 -7.46
N ALA A 144 -3.10 -11.08 -6.27
CA ALA A 144 -2.46 -12.39 -6.12
C ALA A 144 -3.30 -13.51 -6.76
N ILE A 145 -4.63 -13.49 -6.54
CA ILE A 145 -5.54 -14.43 -7.22
C ILE A 145 -5.53 -14.22 -8.74
N MET A 146 -5.46 -12.97 -9.21
CA MET A 146 -5.34 -12.70 -10.66
C MET A 146 -3.98 -13.20 -11.20
N ALA A 147 -2.89 -13.06 -10.44
CA ALA A 147 -1.60 -13.60 -10.77
C ALA A 147 -1.64 -15.14 -10.93
N GLU A 148 -2.28 -15.83 -9.98
CA GLU A 148 -2.53 -17.28 -10.08
C GLU A 148 -3.32 -17.63 -11.34
N CYS A 149 -4.39 -16.92 -11.64
CA CYS A 149 -5.23 -17.15 -12.83
C CYS A 149 -4.48 -16.95 -14.14
N THR A 150 -3.56 -15.98 -14.19
CA THR A 150 -2.81 -15.61 -15.39
C THR A 150 -1.48 -16.35 -15.54
N GLY A 151 -1.04 -17.09 -14.51
CA GLY A 151 0.28 -17.74 -14.46
C GLY A 151 1.44 -16.74 -14.38
N LYS A 152 1.20 -15.54 -13.84
CA LYS A 152 2.17 -14.46 -13.65
C LYS A 152 2.58 -14.36 -12.19
N THR A 153 3.71 -13.72 -11.96
CA THR A 153 4.08 -13.27 -10.62
C THR A 153 3.27 -12.03 -10.19
N ILE A 154 3.27 -11.72 -8.89
CA ILE A 154 2.60 -10.51 -8.37
C ILE A 154 3.19 -9.23 -8.99
N PRO A 155 4.53 -9.05 -9.09
CA PRO A 155 5.10 -7.88 -9.76
C PRO A 155 4.68 -7.75 -11.23
N GLU A 156 4.61 -8.85 -11.99
CA GLU A 156 4.19 -8.83 -13.40
C GLU A 156 2.70 -8.53 -13.56
N THR A 157 1.88 -8.96 -12.61
CA THR A 157 0.46 -8.63 -12.56
C THR A 157 0.25 -7.15 -12.24
N GLY A 158 1.12 -6.60 -11.41
CA GLY A 158 1.12 -5.21 -11.00
C GLY A 158 0.04 -4.87 -9.98
N THR A 159 -0.04 -3.61 -9.64
CA THR A 159 -1.05 -3.07 -8.74
C THR A 159 -1.79 -1.90 -9.36
N THR A 160 -2.98 -1.62 -8.86
CA THR A 160 -3.73 -0.42 -9.25
C THR A 160 -3.05 0.84 -8.69
N ILE A 161 -3.16 1.94 -9.42
CA ILE A 161 -2.64 3.24 -8.96
C ILE A 161 -3.62 3.83 -7.97
N PHE A 162 -3.09 4.28 -6.85
CA PHE A 162 -3.85 4.97 -5.82
C PHE A 162 -4.30 6.35 -6.31
N ARG A 163 -5.53 6.73 -5.95
CA ARG A 163 -6.11 8.04 -6.24
C ARG A 163 -6.47 8.75 -4.95
N PRO A 164 -6.22 10.07 -4.84
CA PRO A 164 -6.73 10.82 -3.70
C PRO A 164 -8.27 10.96 -3.76
N PRO A 165 -8.96 11.07 -2.61
CA PRO A 165 -8.42 10.85 -1.26
C PRO A 165 -8.29 9.35 -0.96
N TYR A 166 -7.10 8.94 -0.56
CA TYR A 166 -6.84 7.54 -0.15
C TYR A 166 -7.24 7.29 1.32
N THR A 167 -7.14 8.32 2.14
CA THR A 167 -7.66 8.33 3.50
C THR A 167 -8.88 9.23 3.56
N PRO A 168 -9.99 8.81 4.19
CA PRO A 168 -11.18 9.65 4.35
C PRO A 168 -10.83 10.97 5.02
N ILE A 169 -11.29 12.08 4.43
CA ILE A 169 -11.04 13.43 4.93
C ILE A 169 -12.35 13.94 5.52
N PRO A 170 -12.40 14.34 6.82
CA PRO A 170 -13.59 14.90 7.40
C PRO A 170 -13.90 16.29 6.80
N MET A 171 -15.19 16.60 6.67
CA MET A 171 -15.66 17.86 6.12
C MET A 171 -15.08 19.09 6.85
N GLY A 172 -14.85 18.96 8.16
CA GLY A 172 -14.24 20.04 8.95
C GLY A 172 -12.80 20.38 8.52
N ALA A 173 -12.03 19.41 8.00
CA ALA A 173 -10.71 19.67 7.44
C ALA A 173 -10.80 20.42 6.11
N LEU A 174 -11.80 20.11 5.28
CA LEU A 174 -12.05 20.79 4.01
C LEU A 174 -12.56 22.23 4.22
N ALA A 175 -13.37 22.46 5.23
CA ALA A 175 -13.88 23.79 5.55
C ALA A 175 -12.76 24.76 6.03
N GLY A 176 -11.61 24.26 6.46
CA GLY A 176 -10.50 25.07 6.92
C GLY A 176 -10.84 25.94 8.14
N ARG A 177 -10.28 27.16 8.16
CA ARG A 177 -10.50 28.12 9.26
C ARG A 177 -11.84 28.86 9.15
N SER A 178 -12.37 28.98 7.95
CA SER A 178 -13.69 29.62 7.72
C SER A 178 -14.81 28.71 8.15
N ARG A 179 -15.04 28.59 9.42
CA ARG A 179 -16.15 27.78 9.95
C ARG A 179 -17.40 28.60 10.20
N GLY A 180 -17.54 29.74 9.51
CA GLY A 180 -18.74 30.51 9.45
C GLY A 180 -19.52 30.55 10.76
N THR A 181 -18.97 31.16 11.72
CA THR A 181 -19.83 31.74 12.73
C THR A 181 -19.70 33.21 12.62
N ASP A 182 -20.81 33.74 12.20
CA ASP A 182 -21.19 35.01 12.73
C ASP A 182 -20.19 36.12 12.46
#